data_bd2082a9e7b916936589c53abac42aef
#
_entry.id   bd2082a9e7b916936589c53abac42aef
#
_cell.length_a   1.000
_cell.length_b   1.000
_cell.length_c   1.000
_cell.angle_alpha   90.00
_cell.angle_beta   90.00
_cell.angle_gamma   90.00
#
_symmetry.space_group_name_H-M   'P 1'
#
loop_
_entity.id
_entity.type
_entity.pdbx_description
1 polymer ?
#
loop_
_entity_poly.entity_id
_entity_poly.type
_entity_poly.pdbx_seq_one_letter_code
_entity_poly.pdbx_strand_id
1 'polypeptide(L)'
;MDIKDRENIDKMQFELQKYFSEIDRTHESLPYKDMDDAHRYMQKMLDDVKNMNGKVFVSEENGQVIGFIQGVIIEHKKGDDEIYDLSRKPSKDGWIGLLFVKPEFRGSGIGQELLDRMKDYFIAQGCTSIKLLVLSDNINAIDFYRKSGFMAHDLEMVMKI
;
A
#
# COMPACT_ATOMS: atom_id res chain seq x y z
N MET A 1 -15.81 -4.25 -5.00
CA MET A 1 -14.94 -4.31 -6.19
C MET A 1 -15.55 -5.31 -7.14
N ASP A 2 -15.93 -4.87 -8.34
CA ASP A 2 -16.57 -5.70 -9.37
C ASP A 2 -15.49 -6.40 -10.22
N ILE A 3 -15.86 -7.46 -10.98
CA ILE A 3 -14.91 -8.22 -11.83
C ILE A 3 -14.22 -7.30 -12.85
N LYS A 4 -14.96 -6.34 -13.42
CA LYS A 4 -14.40 -5.34 -14.35
C LYS A 4 -13.33 -4.44 -13.76
N ASP A 5 -13.36 -4.20 -12.45
CA ASP A 5 -12.36 -3.36 -11.75
C ASP A 5 -11.05 -4.11 -11.59
N ARG A 6 -11.11 -5.44 -11.51
CA ARG A 6 -9.95 -6.30 -11.28
C ARG A 6 -8.90 -6.17 -12.38
N GLU A 7 -9.28 -6.26 -13.64
CA GLU A 7 -8.34 -6.14 -14.78
C GLU A 7 -7.64 -4.77 -14.79
N ASN A 8 -8.38 -3.71 -14.47
CA ASN A 8 -7.82 -2.36 -14.39
C ASN A 8 -6.81 -2.25 -13.24
N ILE A 9 -7.11 -2.84 -12.09
CA ILE A 9 -6.22 -2.81 -10.92
C ILE A 9 -4.96 -3.65 -11.19
N ASP A 10 -5.07 -4.81 -11.83
CA ASP A 10 -3.92 -5.63 -12.22
C ASP A 10 -2.97 -4.85 -13.16
N LYS A 11 -3.51 -4.11 -14.13
CA LYS A 11 -2.72 -3.20 -15.01
C LYS A 11 -2.03 -2.09 -14.22
N MET A 12 -2.75 -1.45 -13.30
CA MET A 12 -2.16 -0.41 -12.43
C MET A 12 -1.06 -0.97 -11.54
N GLN A 13 -1.22 -2.18 -11.03
CA GLN A 13 -0.20 -2.84 -10.23
C GLN A 13 1.03 -3.20 -11.08
N PHE A 14 0.84 -3.61 -12.32
CA PHE A 14 1.93 -3.86 -13.25
C PHE A 14 2.76 -2.58 -13.51
N GLU A 15 2.07 -1.46 -13.76
CA GLU A 15 2.70 -0.15 -13.94
C GLU A 15 3.44 0.32 -12.68
N LEU A 16 2.84 0.12 -11.51
CA LEU A 16 3.43 0.49 -10.23
C LEU A 16 4.71 -0.29 -9.96
N GLN A 17 4.71 -1.60 -10.21
CA GLN A 17 5.90 -2.43 -10.00
C GLN A 17 7.01 -2.08 -10.99
N LYS A 18 6.66 -1.77 -12.24
CA LYS A 18 7.61 -1.25 -13.21
C LYS A 18 8.26 0.05 -12.71
N TYR A 19 7.44 0.98 -12.24
CA TYR A 19 7.94 2.23 -11.68
C TYR A 19 8.87 2.00 -10.47
N PHE A 20 8.53 1.09 -9.56
CA PHE A 20 9.39 0.76 -8.43
C PHE A 20 10.75 0.23 -8.88
N SER A 21 10.78 -0.66 -9.86
CA SER A 21 12.04 -1.20 -10.39
C SER A 21 12.91 -0.15 -11.09
N GLU A 22 12.30 0.89 -11.65
CA GLU A 22 13.01 1.98 -12.33
C GLU A 22 13.64 2.98 -11.34
N ILE A 23 12.99 3.24 -10.21
CA ILE A 23 13.46 4.21 -9.22
C ILE A 23 14.36 3.61 -8.14
N ASP A 24 14.33 2.32 -7.93
CA ASP A 24 15.08 1.63 -6.87
C ASP A 24 16.57 1.54 -7.21
N ARG A 25 17.38 2.42 -6.65
CA ARG A 25 18.83 2.44 -6.83
C ARG A 25 19.55 1.25 -6.20
N THR A 26 18.91 0.53 -5.30
CA THR A 26 19.46 -0.70 -4.72
C THR A 26 19.28 -1.90 -5.63
N HIS A 27 18.40 -1.81 -6.64
CA HIS A 27 18.03 -2.89 -7.56
C HIS A 27 17.50 -4.15 -6.84
N GLU A 28 16.87 -4.00 -5.70
CA GLU A 28 16.14 -5.08 -5.01
C GLU A 28 14.72 -5.27 -5.59
N SER A 29 14.15 -4.20 -6.15
CA SER A 29 12.84 -4.25 -6.82
C SER A 29 12.97 -4.68 -8.26
N LEU A 30 12.33 -5.78 -8.63
CA LEU A 30 12.31 -6.27 -10.02
C LEU A 30 10.96 -5.97 -10.68
N PRO A 31 10.94 -5.68 -11.99
CA PRO A 31 9.68 -5.57 -12.73
C PRO A 31 9.01 -6.95 -12.81
N TYR A 32 7.69 -6.96 -12.94
CA TYR A 32 6.99 -8.19 -13.30
C TYR A 32 7.35 -8.63 -14.72
N LYS A 33 7.38 -9.93 -14.95
CA LYS A 33 7.67 -10.51 -16.28
C LYS A 33 6.52 -10.30 -17.24
N ASP A 34 5.30 -10.45 -16.73
CA ASP A 34 4.05 -10.38 -17.49
C ASP A 34 2.87 -10.00 -16.59
N MET A 35 1.69 -9.91 -17.17
CA MET A 35 0.45 -9.59 -16.45
C MET A 35 0.02 -10.69 -15.46
N ASP A 36 0.45 -11.93 -15.65
CA ASP A 36 0.13 -13.03 -14.73
C ASP A 36 0.82 -12.83 -13.38
N ASP A 37 2.02 -12.24 -13.35
CA ASP A 37 2.71 -11.86 -12.12
C ASP A 37 1.90 -10.80 -11.35
N ALA A 38 1.42 -9.77 -12.04
CA ALA A 38 0.59 -8.74 -11.44
C ALA A 38 -0.73 -9.33 -10.92
N HIS A 39 -1.37 -10.20 -11.71
CA HIS A 39 -2.60 -10.88 -11.31
C HIS A 39 -2.41 -11.73 -10.05
N ARG A 40 -1.32 -12.54 -9.99
CA ARG A 40 -1.01 -13.37 -8.81
C ARG A 40 -0.75 -12.53 -7.57
N TYR A 41 0.02 -11.45 -7.72
CA TYR A 41 0.28 -10.53 -6.62
C TYR A 41 -1.02 -9.91 -6.08
N MET A 42 -1.85 -9.37 -6.98
CA MET A 42 -3.13 -8.78 -6.59
C MET A 42 -4.10 -9.81 -6.01
N GLN A 43 -4.06 -11.07 -6.47
CA GLN A 43 -4.86 -12.13 -5.86
C GLN A 43 -4.47 -12.36 -4.40
N LYS A 44 -3.16 -12.45 -4.14
CA LYS A 44 -2.65 -12.58 -2.76
C LYS A 44 -3.08 -11.37 -1.90
N MET A 45 -2.94 -10.15 -2.42
CA MET A 45 -3.35 -8.94 -1.70
C MET A 45 -4.84 -8.92 -1.37
N LEU A 46 -5.69 -9.43 -2.25
CA LEU A 46 -7.14 -9.53 -2.00
C LEU A 46 -7.48 -10.63 -0.98
N ASP A 47 -6.73 -11.71 -0.97
CA ASP A 47 -6.87 -12.76 0.04
C ASP A 47 -6.42 -12.23 1.43
N ASP A 48 -5.34 -11.45 1.48
CA ASP A 48 -4.92 -10.77 2.71
C ASP A 48 -5.99 -9.77 3.20
N VAL A 49 -6.64 -9.01 2.29
CA VAL A 49 -7.77 -8.12 2.61
C VAL A 49 -8.91 -8.90 3.28
N LYS A 50 -9.26 -10.07 2.78
CA LYS A 50 -10.32 -10.92 3.39
C LYS A 50 -9.91 -11.48 4.75
N ASN A 51 -8.66 -11.97 4.84
CA ASN A 51 -8.18 -12.69 6.02
C ASN A 51 -7.82 -11.76 7.18
N MET A 52 -7.44 -10.50 6.88
CA MET A 52 -6.92 -9.53 7.84
C MET A 52 -7.84 -8.32 8.03
N ASN A 53 -9.15 -8.50 7.84
CA ASN A 53 -10.14 -7.42 7.97
C ASN A 53 -9.72 -6.15 7.21
N GLY A 54 -9.26 -6.33 5.98
CA GLY A 54 -8.79 -5.23 5.15
C GLY A 54 -9.90 -4.61 4.30
N LYS A 55 -9.50 -3.62 3.50
CA LYS A 55 -10.38 -2.92 2.56
C LYS A 55 -9.64 -2.51 1.30
N VAL A 56 -10.37 -2.45 0.19
CA VAL A 56 -9.94 -1.78 -1.04
C VAL A 56 -10.95 -0.69 -1.34
N PHE A 57 -10.46 0.54 -1.57
CA PHE A 57 -11.25 1.62 -2.14
C PHE A 57 -10.73 1.94 -3.53
N VAL A 58 -11.63 2.27 -4.44
CA VAL A 58 -11.33 2.71 -5.79
C VAL A 58 -11.87 4.12 -6.02
N SER A 59 -11.21 4.86 -6.90
CA SER A 59 -11.71 6.09 -7.49
C SER A 59 -11.98 5.84 -8.96
N GLU A 60 -13.13 6.27 -9.43
CA GLU A 60 -13.59 6.06 -10.81
C GLU A 60 -13.92 7.40 -11.46
N GLU A 61 -13.61 7.51 -12.75
CA GLU A 61 -14.05 8.59 -13.61
C GLU A 61 -14.57 8.02 -14.92
N ASN A 62 -15.76 8.46 -15.34
CA ASN A 62 -16.43 7.98 -16.56
C ASN A 62 -16.53 6.43 -16.65
N GLY A 63 -16.73 5.75 -15.50
CA GLY A 63 -16.82 4.28 -15.40
C GLY A 63 -15.49 3.55 -15.54
N GLN A 64 -14.36 4.25 -15.44
CA GLN A 64 -13.02 3.66 -15.42
C GLN A 64 -12.35 3.91 -14.07
N VAL A 65 -11.74 2.87 -13.51
CA VAL A 65 -10.90 3.01 -12.30
C VAL A 65 -9.66 3.84 -12.66
N ILE A 66 -9.45 4.92 -11.92
CA ILE A 66 -8.33 5.88 -12.10
C ILE A 66 -7.36 5.87 -10.94
N GLY A 67 -7.72 5.21 -9.83
CA GLY A 67 -6.86 5.02 -8.68
C GLY A 67 -7.46 4.04 -7.70
N PHE A 68 -6.63 3.48 -6.83
CA PHE A 68 -7.06 2.61 -5.74
C PHE A 68 -6.13 2.69 -4.54
N ILE A 69 -6.66 2.33 -3.39
CA ILE A 69 -5.90 2.09 -2.16
C ILE A 69 -6.31 0.74 -1.57
N GLN A 70 -5.33 -0.02 -1.09
CA GLN A 70 -5.54 -1.27 -0.39
C GLN A 70 -4.86 -1.21 0.97
N GLY A 71 -5.54 -1.72 1.99
CA GLY A 71 -4.97 -1.86 3.31
C GLY A 71 -5.58 -3.01 4.10
N VAL A 72 -4.84 -3.46 5.10
CA VAL A 72 -5.21 -4.54 6.01
C VAL A 72 -5.02 -4.12 7.46
N ILE A 73 -5.53 -4.90 8.40
CA ILE A 73 -5.38 -4.65 9.84
C ILE A 73 -4.43 -5.69 10.42
N ILE A 74 -3.41 -5.23 11.12
CA ILE A 74 -2.43 -6.08 11.81
C ILE A 74 -2.59 -5.85 13.32
N GLU A 75 -2.85 -6.92 14.06
CA GLU A 75 -2.90 -6.90 15.52
C GLU A 75 -1.64 -7.55 16.08
N HIS A 76 -0.91 -6.82 16.92
CA HIS A 76 0.20 -7.33 17.71
C HIS A 76 -0.24 -7.48 19.15
N LYS A 77 -0.34 -8.72 19.63
CA LYS A 77 -0.70 -9.03 21.01
C LYS A 77 0.56 -9.34 21.82
N LYS A 78 0.54 -9.06 23.11
CA LYS A 78 1.67 -9.36 23.97
C LYS A 78 1.87 -10.87 24.03
N GLY A 79 3.03 -11.34 23.57
CA GLY A 79 3.43 -12.75 23.62
C GLY A 79 3.05 -13.58 22.36
N ASP A 80 2.56 -12.92 21.30
CA ASP A 80 2.18 -13.62 20.08
C ASP A 80 3.39 -14.12 19.27
N ASP A 81 4.56 -13.49 19.40
CA ASP A 81 5.72 -13.86 18.60
C ASP A 81 7.07 -13.49 19.20
N GLU A 82 8.06 -14.11 18.68
CA GLU A 82 9.51 -13.97 18.73
C GLU A 82 10.14 -12.89 19.64
N ILE A 83 11.34 -13.18 20.11
CA ILE A 83 12.19 -12.36 21.01
C ILE A 83 12.18 -10.84 20.69
N TYR A 84 11.95 -10.46 19.44
CA TYR A 84 11.90 -9.07 18.99
C TYR A 84 10.61 -8.33 19.40
N ASP A 85 9.52 -9.02 19.66
CA ASP A 85 8.24 -8.40 20.03
C ASP A 85 8.08 -8.12 21.51
N LEU A 86 8.97 -8.63 22.37
CA LEU A 86 8.94 -8.37 23.79
C LEU A 86 9.08 -6.88 24.16
N SER A 87 9.68 -6.09 23.28
CA SER A 87 9.87 -4.64 23.43
C SER A 87 8.76 -3.80 22.79
N ARG A 88 7.90 -4.40 21.98
CA ARG A 88 6.80 -3.70 21.31
C ARG A 88 5.57 -3.65 22.20
N LYS A 89 4.89 -2.51 22.19
CA LYS A 89 3.57 -2.39 22.83
C LYS A 89 2.53 -3.12 21.97
N PRO A 90 1.56 -3.81 22.60
CA PRO A 90 0.41 -4.30 21.86
C PRO A 90 -0.22 -3.17 21.05
N SER A 91 -0.53 -3.43 19.81
CA SER A 91 -1.10 -2.44 18.90
C SER A 91 -2.08 -3.07 17.92
N LYS A 92 -3.00 -2.27 17.43
CA LYS A 92 -3.84 -2.58 16.29
C LYS A 92 -3.56 -1.53 15.23
N ASP A 93 -2.90 -1.95 14.17
CA ASP A 93 -2.36 -1.07 13.17
C ASP A 93 -3.09 -1.25 11.83
N GLY A 94 -3.47 -0.14 11.20
CA GLY A 94 -3.83 -0.14 9.79
C GLY A 94 -2.56 -0.17 8.95
N TRP A 95 -2.44 -1.14 8.03
CA TRP A 95 -1.30 -1.27 7.13
C TRP A 95 -1.73 -0.98 5.70
N ILE A 96 -1.24 0.11 5.12
CA ILE A 96 -1.45 0.43 3.71
C ILE A 96 -0.43 -0.35 2.89
N GLY A 97 -0.93 -1.30 2.08
CA GLY A 97 -0.07 -2.09 1.20
C GLY A 97 0.16 -1.41 -0.14
N LEU A 98 -0.90 -0.80 -0.71
CA LEU A 98 -0.84 -0.17 -2.03
C LEU A 98 -1.67 1.12 -2.04
N LEU A 99 -1.14 2.14 -2.71
CA LEU A 99 -1.86 3.33 -3.15
C LEU A 99 -1.35 3.70 -4.55
N PHE A 100 -2.24 3.73 -5.51
CA PHE A 100 -1.94 4.12 -6.87
C PHE A 100 -2.99 5.08 -7.43
N VAL A 101 -2.52 6.10 -8.13
CA VAL A 101 -3.32 6.99 -8.97
C VAL A 101 -2.64 7.08 -10.32
N LYS A 102 -3.41 6.89 -11.39
CA LYS A 102 -2.90 7.02 -12.76
C LYS A 102 -2.17 8.35 -12.96
N PRO A 103 -1.03 8.37 -13.67
CA PRO A 103 -0.19 9.56 -13.80
C PRO A 103 -0.96 10.83 -14.23
N GLU A 104 -1.86 10.69 -15.20
CA GLU A 104 -2.67 11.78 -15.75
C GLU A 104 -3.69 12.37 -14.77
N PHE A 105 -3.99 11.67 -13.68
CA PHE A 105 -4.91 12.11 -12.62
C PHE A 105 -4.21 12.53 -11.33
N ARG A 106 -2.86 12.51 -11.32
CA ARG A 106 -2.10 12.94 -10.14
C ARG A 106 -2.20 14.46 -9.96
N GLY A 107 -2.09 14.90 -8.71
CA GLY A 107 -2.21 16.32 -8.37
C GLY A 107 -3.65 16.84 -8.25
N SER A 108 -4.67 16.03 -8.57
CA SER A 108 -6.10 16.40 -8.50
C SER A 108 -6.75 16.14 -7.12
N GLY A 109 -5.99 15.63 -6.14
CA GLY A 109 -6.53 15.32 -4.81
C GLY A 109 -7.01 13.88 -4.63
N ILE A 110 -7.11 13.06 -5.69
CA ILE A 110 -7.61 11.69 -5.63
C ILE A 110 -6.83 10.81 -4.64
N GLY A 111 -5.50 10.93 -4.63
CA GLY A 111 -4.67 10.18 -3.68
C GLY A 111 -4.97 10.53 -2.22
N GLN A 112 -5.25 11.80 -1.93
CA GLN A 112 -5.63 12.25 -0.58
C GLN A 112 -7.03 11.74 -0.22
N GLU A 113 -8.00 11.81 -1.12
CA GLU A 113 -9.35 11.28 -0.89
C GLU A 113 -9.31 9.77 -0.57
N LEU A 114 -8.58 8.99 -1.36
CA LEU A 114 -8.41 7.56 -1.12
C LEU A 114 -7.76 7.28 0.23
N LEU A 115 -6.72 8.03 0.60
CA LEU A 115 -6.04 7.92 1.89
C LEU A 115 -6.98 8.27 3.05
N ASP A 116 -7.75 9.33 2.94
CA ASP A 116 -8.70 9.75 3.98
C ASP A 116 -9.80 8.70 4.18
N ARG A 117 -10.35 8.13 3.11
CA ARG A 117 -11.30 7.01 3.21
C ARG A 117 -10.71 5.79 3.91
N MET A 118 -9.45 5.44 3.63
CA MET A 118 -8.77 4.34 4.29
C MET A 118 -8.48 4.64 5.76
N LYS A 119 -8.09 5.87 6.08
CA LYS A 119 -7.90 6.34 7.45
C LYS A 119 -9.19 6.25 8.27
N ASP A 120 -10.31 6.71 7.71
CA ASP A 120 -11.62 6.62 8.37
C ASP A 120 -12.02 5.16 8.60
N TYR A 121 -11.76 4.29 7.63
CA TYR A 121 -11.98 2.86 7.80
C TYR A 121 -11.14 2.29 8.96
N PHE A 122 -9.85 2.56 9.03
CA PHE A 122 -8.99 2.07 10.11
C PHE A 122 -9.39 2.62 11.48
N ILE A 123 -9.78 3.89 11.57
CA ILE A 123 -10.32 4.50 12.80
C ILE A 123 -11.59 3.76 13.25
N ALA A 124 -12.52 3.52 12.34
CA ALA A 124 -13.76 2.79 12.62
C ALA A 124 -13.51 1.34 13.07
N GLN A 125 -12.42 0.73 12.64
CA GLN A 125 -11.98 -0.58 13.08
C GLN A 125 -11.20 -0.56 14.41
N GLY A 126 -10.96 0.60 15.01
CA GLY A 126 -10.23 0.75 16.28
C GLY A 126 -8.71 0.65 16.14
N CYS A 127 -8.16 0.90 14.96
CA CYS A 127 -6.71 1.00 14.79
C CYS A 127 -6.17 2.25 15.51
N THR A 128 -5.00 2.10 16.13
CA THR A 128 -4.34 3.17 16.89
C THR A 128 -3.22 3.85 16.12
N SER A 129 -2.79 3.26 15.02
CA SER A 129 -1.81 3.84 14.09
C SER A 129 -2.05 3.34 12.65
N ILE A 130 -1.49 4.05 11.69
CA ILE A 130 -1.45 3.65 10.29
C ILE A 130 0.01 3.57 9.87
N LYS A 131 0.38 2.46 9.22
CA LYS A 131 1.74 2.17 8.78
C LYS A 131 1.77 1.86 7.28
N LEU A 132 2.89 2.12 6.66
CA LEU A 132 3.19 1.76 5.29
C LEU A 132 4.71 1.63 5.09
N LEU A 133 5.12 0.98 4.01
CA LEU A 133 6.49 1.04 3.51
C LEU A 133 6.53 1.88 2.23
N VAL A 134 7.59 2.63 2.07
CA VAL A 134 7.86 3.41 0.86
C VAL A 134 9.34 3.30 0.53
N LEU A 135 9.66 3.09 -0.75
CA LEU A 135 11.06 3.12 -1.20
C LEU A 135 11.69 4.48 -0.91
N SER A 136 12.91 4.48 -0.37
CA SER A 136 13.64 5.71 -0.04
C SER A 136 13.86 6.63 -1.24
N ASP A 137 13.87 6.08 -2.45
CA ASP A 137 14.01 6.81 -3.70
C ASP A 137 12.68 7.34 -4.25
N ASN A 138 11.54 6.94 -3.68
CA ASN A 138 10.22 7.46 -4.05
C ASN A 138 9.90 8.77 -3.33
N ILE A 139 10.66 9.81 -3.67
CA ILE A 139 10.57 11.13 -3.02
C ILE A 139 9.15 11.71 -3.11
N ASN A 140 8.47 11.54 -4.25
CA ASN A 140 7.11 12.03 -4.43
C ASN A 140 6.12 11.39 -3.46
N ALA A 141 6.21 10.07 -3.24
CA ALA A 141 5.37 9.39 -2.27
C ALA A 141 5.73 9.77 -0.83
N ILE A 142 7.02 9.89 -0.52
CA ILE A 142 7.48 10.34 0.81
C ILE A 142 6.91 11.72 1.13
N ASP A 143 7.00 12.67 0.20
CA ASP A 143 6.48 14.03 0.39
C ASP A 143 4.96 14.04 0.53
N PHE A 144 4.25 13.21 -0.26
CA PHE A 144 2.80 13.04 -0.13
C PHE A 144 2.42 12.53 1.27
N TYR A 145 3.06 11.46 1.74
CA TYR A 145 2.75 10.91 3.07
C TYR A 145 3.15 11.85 4.21
N ARG A 146 4.27 12.57 4.09
CA ARG A 146 4.64 13.60 5.07
C ARG A 146 3.61 14.71 5.18
N LYS A 147 3.10 15.22 4.05
CA LYS A 147 2.03 16.22 4.01
C LYS A 147 0.72 15.70 4.60
N SER A 148 0.49 14.39 4.51
CA SER A 148 -0.66 13.71 5.10
C SER A 148 -0.49 13.34 6.58
N GLY A 149 0.63 13.75 7.21
CA GLY A 149 0.89 13.57 8.64
C GLY A 149 1.68 12.33 9.03
N PHE A 150 2.23 11.58 8.07
CA PHE A 150 3.12 10.46 8.37
C PHE A 150 4.53 10.94 8.74
N MET A 151 5.16 10.19 9.63
CA MET A 151 6.56 10.38 10.03
C MET A 151 7.37 9.14 9.70
N ALA A 152 8.63 9.31 9.31
CA ALA A 152 9.55 8.18 9.14
C ALA A 152 9.80 7.51 10.50
N HIS A 153 9.75 6.19 10.53
CA HIS A 153 9.92 5.40 11.74
C HIS A 153 11.14 4.48 11.64
N ASP A 154 11.21 3.65 10.62
CA ASP A 154 12.31 2.72 10.38
C ASP A 154 13.06 3.09 9.09
N LEU A 155 14.34 2.75 9.02
CA LEU A 155 15.18 2.89 7.83
C LEU A 155 15.86 1.56 7.54
N GLU A 156 15.56 0.97 6.39
CA GLU A 156 16.28 -0.18 5.86
C GLU A 156 17.50 0.30 5.06
N MET A 157 18.65 -0.30 5.32
CA MET A 157 19.91 0.00 4.62
C MET A 157 20.46 -1.25 3.98
N VAL A 158 20.87 -1.17 2.73
CA VAL A 158 21.40 -2.29 1.94
C VAL A 158 22.85 -2.03 1.58
N MET A 159 23.71 -3.03 1.81
CA MET A 159 25.07 -3.08 1.29
C MET A 159 25.25 -4.33 0.43
N LYS A 160 25.54 -4.14 -0.85
CA LYS A 160 25.87 -5.28 -1.74
C LYS A 160 27.33 -5.70 -1.55
N ILE A 161 27.55 -6.99 -1.48
CA ILE A 161 28.85 -7.64 -1.31
C ILE A 161 29.20 -8.49 -2.52
#